data_d27d96179c20ba379e20c349ca76f083
#
_entry.id   d27d96179c20ba379e20c349ca76f083
#
_cell.length_a   1.000
_cell.length_b   1.000
_cell.length_c   1.000
_cell.angle_alpha   90.00
_cell.angle_beta   90.00
_cell.angle_gamma   90.00
#
_symmetry.space_group_name_H-M   'P 1'
#
loop_
_entity.id
_entity.type
_entity.pdbx_description
1 polymer ?
#
loop_
_entity_poly.entity_id
_entity_poly.type
_entity_poly.pdbx_seq_one_letter_code
_entity_poly.pdbx_strand_id
1 'polypeptide(L)'
;ASTIAVELDGPGHINRNVKLGGAERMIFSVGEVHGRVTPRAEKLSEMLACVDSSEVTTNLWGKRWSKLMVNCMRNPVSAATGRGGNANDRDDHTRRLAVRLAGEAGRIGVALGYKLGLVYKIEPELLMAAEQGDGDAMAQCEEKLLANMTFRNDDQRPSMGQDMQKGRRTEIDYLNGLVVEKAKELGLPIPAN
;
A
#
# COMPACT_ATOMS: atom_id res chain seq x y z
N ALA A 1 0.11 -4.68 11.45
CA ALA A 1 -0.01 -4.47 10.00
C ALA A 1 0.26 -5.79 9.27
N SER A 2 -0.39 -6.02 8.15
CA SER A 2 -0.18 -7.22 7.33
C SER A 2 -0.05 -6.86 5.85
N THR A 3 0.85 -7.57 5.18
CA THR A 3 1.05 -7.50 3.72
C THR A 3 0.70 -8.82 3.03
N ILE A 4 0.00 -9.71 3.72
CA ILE A 4 -0.46 -10.98 3.13
C ILE A 4 -1.39 -10.69 1.94
N ALA A 5 -1.18 -11.38 0.84
CA ALA A 5 -2.05 -11.34 -0.32
C ALA A 5 -2.71 -12.71 -0.49
N VAL A 6 -3.93 -12.79 -0.03
CA VAL A 6 -4.78 -13.99 -0.11
C VAL A 6 -6.13 -13.61 -0.71
N GLU A 7 -6.74 -14.56 -1.37
CA GLU A 7 -8.06 -14.45 -1.97
C GLU A 7 -8.94 -15.61 -1.46
N LEU A 8 -10.20 -15.30 -1.21
CA LEU A 8 -11.17 -16.32 -0.83
C LEU A 8 -11.92 -16.75 -2.11
N ASP A 9 -11.60 -17.93 -2.60
CA ASP A 9 -12.21 -18.50 -3.82
C ASP A 9 -13.60 -19.11 -3.57
N GLY A 10 -13.92 -19.38 -2.33
CA GLY A 10 -15.18 -19.96 -1.90
C GLY A 10 -15.17 -20.34 -0.43
N PRO A 11 -16.24 -20.85 0.13
CA PRO A 11 -16.30 -21.27 1.53
C PRO A 11 -15.20 -22.29 1.86
N GLY A 12 -14.27 -21.92 2.73
CA GLY A 12 -13.15 -22.76 3.17
C GLY A 12 -11.98 -22.85 2.18
N HIS A 13 -12.03 -22.20 1.02
CA HIS A 13 -10.98 -22.20 0.01
C HIS A 13 -10.22 -20.87 -0.01
N ILE A 14 -8.97 -20.90 0.43
CA ILE A 14 -8.07 -19.73 0.42
C ILE A 14 -7.01 -19.93 -0.65
N ASN A 15 -6.97 -19.03 -1.62
CA ASN A 15 -5.91 -18.95 -2.60
C ASN A 15 -4.86 -17.94 -2.15
N ARG A 16 -3.60 -18.35 -2.13
CA ARG A 16 -2.48 -17.49 -1.77
C ARG A 16 -1.71 -17.09 -3.03
N ASN A 17 -1.83 -15.83 -3.41
CA ASN A 17 -1.26 -15.29 -4.65
C ASN A 17 0.22 -14.88 -4.52
N VAL A 18 0.84 -15.05 -3.36
CA VAL A 18 2.24 -14.70 -3.10
C VAL A 18 2.97 -15.81 -2.36
N LYS A 19 4.27 -15.94 -2.64
CA LYS A 19 5.15 -16.84 -1.88
C LYS A 19 5.16 -16.46 -0.40
N LEU A 20 5.49 -17.44 0.45
CA LEU A 20 5.75 -17.20 1.86
C LEU A 20 6.75 -16.06 2.05
N GLY A 21 6.58 -15.26 3.08
CA GLY A 21 7.55 -14.27 3.50
C GLY A 21 8.80 -14.92 4.08
N GLY A 22 9.71 -14.12 4.55
CA GLY A 22 10.97 -14.55 5.16
C GLY A 22 11.72 -13.33 5.68
N ALA A 23 13.02 -13.48 5.93
CA ALA A 23 13.83 -12.39 6.49
C ALA A 23 13.81 -11.10 5.67
N GLU A 24 13.73 -11.23 4.33
CA GLU A 24 13.70 -10.06 3.44
C GLU A 24 12.30 -9.44 3.28
N ARG A 25 11.26 -10.17 3.65
CA ARG A 25 9.88 -9.73 3.49
C ARG A 25 9.02 -10.20 4.65
N MET A 26 8.83 -9.33 5.62
CA MET A 26 7.91 -9.58 6.72
C MET A 26 6.45 -9.42 6.28
N ILE A 27 5.65 -10.44 6.54
CA ILE A 27 4.21 -10.46 6.21
C ILE A 27 3.40 -9.81 7.33
N PHE A 28 3.73 -10.14 8.57
CA PHE A 28 3.08 -9.55 9.74
C PHE A 28 4.03 -8.63 10.49
N SER A 29 3.55 -7.44 10.83
CA SER A 29 4.24 -6.53 11.74
C SER A 29 3.33 -6.24 12.92
N VAL A 30 3.70 -6.72 14.08
CA VAL A 30 2.99 -6.53 15.35
C VAL A 30 3.65 -5.38 16.11
N GLY A 31 2.86 -4.48 16.66
CA GLY A 31 3.40 -3.36 17.44
C GLY A 31 2.35 -2.73 18.31
N GLU A 32 2.81 -2.12 19.37
CA GLU A 32 1.97 -1.34 20.27
C GLU A 32 1.75 0.07 19.71
N VAL A 33 0.59 0.64 20.02
CA VAL A 33 0.22 2.01 19.61
C VAL A 33 1.21 3.05 20.12
N HIS A 34 1.76 2.82 21.33
CA HIS A 34 2.76 3.67 21.98
C HIS A 34 4.22 3.40 21.53
N GLY A 35 4.45 2.46 20.61
CA GLY A 35 5.76 2.19 20.02
C GLY A 35 6.76 1.41 20.91
N ARG A 36 6.32 0.85 22.04
CA ARG A 36 7.19 0.03 22.91
C ARG A 36 7.03 -1.45 22.57
N VAL A 37 8.10 -2.22 22.75
CA VAL A 37 8.03 -3.68 22.72
C VAL A 37 7.42 -4.16 24.04
N THR A 38 6.47 -5.10 23.96
CA THR A 38 5.79 -5.69 25.11
C THR A 38 5.70 -7.20 24.97
N PRO A 39 5.64 -7.96 26.09
CA PRO A 39 5.51 -9.42 26.05
C PRO A 39 4.28 -9.88 25.25
N ARG A 40 3.17 -9.12 25.27
CA ARG A 40 1.99 -9.49 24.46
C ARG A 40 2.21 -9.29 22.98
N ALA A 41 2.97 -8.26 22.56
CA ALA A 41 3.31 -8.06 21.16
C ALA A 41 4.26 -9.16 20.65
N GLU A 42 5.22 -9.57 21.47
CA GLU A 42 6.12 -10.70 21.18
C GLU A 42 5.33 -12.00 21.04
N LYS A 43 4.49 -12.33 22.03
CA LYS A 43 3.66 -13.53 21.98
C LYS A 43 2.72 -13.55 20.77
N LEU A 44 2.11 -12.41 20.41
CA LEU A 44 1.26 -12.33 19.22
C LEU A 44 2.08 -12.51 17.95
N SER A 45 3.29 -11.98 17.90
CA SER A 45 4.19 -12.17 16.75
C SER A 45 4.59 -13.65 16.61
N GLU A 46 4.92 -14.34 17.70
CA GLU A 46 5.18 -15.77 17.71
C GLU A 46 3.99 -16.60 17.20
N MET A 47 2.77 -16.26 17.63
CA MET A 47 1.56 -16.93 17.14
C MET A 47 1.35 -16.73 15.65
N LEU A 48 1.57 -15.51 15.13
CA LEU A 48 1.43 -15.21 13.70
C LEU A 48 2.54 -15.83 12.87
N ALA A 49 3.72 -16.07 13.45
CA ALA A 49 4.83 -16.77 12.80
C ALA A 49 4.49 -18.23 12.42
N CYS A 50 3.48 -18.84 13.04
CA CYS A 50 2.96 -20.14 12.62
C CYS A 50 2.25 -20.09 11.25
N VAL A 51 1.80 -18.90 10.83
CA VAL A 51 1.11 -18.69 9.54
C VAL A 51 2.10 -18.20 8.48
N ASP A 52 2.93 -17.21 8.82
CA ASP A 52 3.95 -16.61 7.95
C ASP A 52 4.92 -15.75 8.76
N SER A 53 5.96 -15.22 8.10
CA SER A 53 6.96 -14.35 8.72
C SER A 53 6.33 -13.19 9.51
N SER A 54 6.75 -13.04 10.74
CA SER A 54 6.22 -12.06 11.68
C SER A 54 7.37 -11.37 12.43
N GLU A 55 7.18 -10.10 12.72
CA GLU A 55 8.12 -9.29 13.49
C GLU A 55 7.40 -8.45 14.53
N VAL A 56 8.11 -8.08 15.61
CA VAL A 56 7.69 -6.99 16.49
C VAL A 56 8.28 -5.68 15.99
N THR A 57 7.46 -4.64 15.90
CA THR A 57 7.88 -3.32 15.42
C THR A 57 7.57 -2.22 16.43
N THR A 58 8.48 -1.29 16.58
CA THR A 58 8.27 -0.02 17.30
C THR A 58 7.66 1.07 16.40
N ASN A 59 7.58 0.81 15.09
CA ASN A 59 7.07 1.74 14.07
C ASN A 59 5.75 1.27 13.46
N LEU A 60 4.77 0.93 14.30
CA LEU A 60 3.47 0.44 13.83
C LEU A 60 2.76 1.43 12.90
N TRP A 61 2.77 2.72 13.27
CA TRP A 61 2.10 3.75 12.49
C TRP A 61 2.74 3.98 11.13
N GLY A 62 4.07 4.02 11.04
CA GLY A 62 4.78 4.11 9.77
C GLY A 62 4.50 2.91 8.85
N LYS A 63 4.50 1.69 9.41
CA LYS A 63 4.14 0.48 8.66
C LYS A 63 2.69 0.51 8.14
N ARG A 64 1.75 0.95 8.99
CA ARG A 64 0.34 1.08 8.58
C ARG A 64 0.17 2.14 7.50
N TRP A 65 0.83 3.30 7.65
CA TRP A 65 0.73 4.38 6.66
C TRP A 65 1.38 4.02 5.34
N SER A 66 2.54 3.35 5.34
CA SER A 66 3.15 2.83 4.11
C SER A 66 2.23 1.84 3.38
N LYS A 67 1.48 1.01 4.12
CA LYS A 67 0.45 0.15 3.52
C LYS A 67 -0.72 0.96 2.99
N LEU A 68 -1.11 2.05 3.65
CA LEU A 68 -2.13 2.98 3.15
C LEU A 68 -1.68 3.63 1.84
N MET A 69 -0.42 4.06 1.70
CA MET A 69 0.13 4.58 0.45
C MET A 69 -0.03 3.58 -0.71
N VAL A 70 0.27 2.28 -0.47
CA VAL A 70 0.03 1.22 -1.45
C VAL A 70 -1.44 1.15 -1.85
N ASN A 71 -2.34 1.25 -0.89
CA ASN A 71 -3.78 1.17 -1.14
C ASN A 71 -4.28 2.41 -1.92
N CYS A 72 -3.89 3.62 -1.51
CA CYS A 72 -4.22 4.85 -2.22
C CYS A 72 -3.71 4.85 -3.67
N MET A 73 -2.52 4.30 -3.88
CA MET A 73 -1.91 4.17 -5.19
C MET A 73 -2.68 3.24 -6.14
N ARG A 74 -3.19 2.12 -5.63
CA ARG A 74 -3.66 0.99 -6.46
C ARG A 74 -5.17 0.85 -6.51
N ASN A 75 -5.81 0.99 -5.36
CA ASN A 75 -7.22 0.67 -5.22
C ASN A 75 -8.13 1.59 -6.05
N PRO A 76 -8.04 2.92 -5.96
CA PRO A 76 -8.92 3.80 -6.71
C PRO A 76 -8.68 3.72 -8.21
N VAL A 77 -7.43 3.58 -8.65
CA VAL A 77 -7.10 3.45 -10.07
C VAL A 77 -7.72 2.18 -10.67
N SER A 78 -7.62 1.04 -9.97
CA SER A 78 -8.25 -0.20 -10.42
C SER A 78 -9.78 -0.14 -10.38
N ALA A 79 -10.34 0.50 -9.36
CA ALA A 79 -11.80 0.68 -9.24
C ALA A 79 -12.36 1.54 -10.37
N ALA A 80 -11.70 2.66 -10.69
CA ALA A 80 -12.13 3.58 -11.73
C ALA A 80 -11.95 3.03 -13.15
N THR A 81 -10.87 2.27 -13.39
CA THR A 81 -10.56 1.75 -14.74
C THR A 81 -11.14 0.37 -15.01
N GLY A 82 -11.50 -0.39 -13.97
CA GLY A 82 -11.86 -1.80 -14.07
C GLY A 82 -10.71 -2.73 -14.46
N ARG A 83 -9.45 -2.21 -14.51
CA ARG A 83 -8.27 -2.93 -14.96
C ARG A 83 -7.47 -3.51 -13.81
N GLY A 84 -6.70 -4.57 -14.09
CA GLY A 84 -5.70 -5.12 -13.17
C GLY A 84 -4.48 -4.21 -12.99
N GLY A 85 -3.66 -4.49 -12.00
CA GLY A 85 -2.50 -3.65 -11.66
C GLY A 85 -1.50 -3.51 -12.79
N ASN A 86 -1.17 -4.60 -13.50
CA ASN A 86 -0.25 -4.56 -14.63
C ASN A 86 -0.77 -3.75 -15.81
N ALA A 87 -2.07 -3.85 -16.13
CA ALA A 87 -2.67 -3.09 -17.21
C ALA A 87 -2.65 -1.58 -16.92
N ASN A 88 -2.88 -1.19 -15.66
CA ASN A 88 -2.76 0.20 -15.23
C ASN A 88 -1.30 0.69 -15.25
N ASP A 89 -0.32 -0.17 -14.93
CA ASP A 89 1.09 0.21 -14.98
C ASP A 89 1.63 0.35 -16.42
N ARG A 90 1.06 -0.37 -17.41
CA ARG A 90 1.40 -0.19 -18.83
C ARG A 90 0.91 1.14 -19.41
N ASP A 91 -0.17 1.68 -18.88
CA ASP A 91 -0.74 2.95 -19.31
C ASP A 91 -0.08 4.10 -18.57
N ASP A 92 0.53 5.03 -19.31
CA ASP A 92 1.31 6.13 -18.75
C ASP A 92 0.48 7.05 -17.84
N HIS A 93 -0.77 7.31 -18.18
CA HIS A 93 -1.62 8.22 -17.40
C HIS A 93 -2.00 7.61 -16.05
N THR A 94 -2.45 6.35 -16.05
CA THR A 94 -2.83 5.65 -14.81
C THR A 94 -1.61 5.33 -13.94
N ARG A 95 -0.45 5.04 -14.54
CA ARG A 95 0.81 4.84 -13.81
C ARG A 95 1.24 6.13 -13.11
N ARG A 96 1.27 7.27 -13.81
CA ARG A 96 1.62 8.57 -13.22
C ARG A 96 0.62 9.03 -12.18
N LEU A 97 -0.68 8.82 -12.40
CA LEU A 97 -1.70 9.07 -11.38
C LEU A 97 -1.43 8.26 -10.12
N ALA A 98 -1.11 6.97 -10.27
CA ALA A 98 -0.78 6.10 -9.14
C ALA A 98 0.42 6.61 -8.33
N VAL A 99 1.48 7.09 -9.01
CA VAL A 99 2.65 7.71 -8.34
C VAL A 99 2.23 8.96 -7.57
N ARG A 100 1.42 9.84 -8.16
CA ARG A 100 0.93 11.07 -7.51
C ARG A 100 0.09 10.77 -6.27
N LEU A 101 -0.86 9.83 -6.36
CA LEU A 101 -1.67 9.40 -5.22
C LEU A 101 -0.81 8.89 -4.06
N ALA A 102 0.22 8.09 -4.36
CA ALA A 102 1.15 7.60 -3.35
C ALA A 102 2.03 8.73 -2.77
N GLY A 103 2.52 9.63 -3.60
CA GLY A 103 3.36 10.77 -3.18
C GLY A 103 2.62 11.71 -2.24
N GLU A 104 1.38 12.09 -2.58
CA GLU A 104 0.53 12.90 -1.71
C GLU A 104 0.28 12.19 -0.36
N ALA A 105 -0.10 10.91 -0.38
CA ALA A 105 -0.30 10.15 0.85
C ALA A 105 1.00 10.05 1.67
N GLY A 106 2.16 9.92 1.02
CA GLY A 106 3.47 9.94 1.66
C GLY A 106 3.76 11.26 2.37
N ARG A 107 3.53 12.38 1.68
CA ARG A 107 3.73 13.73 2.22
C ARG A 107 2.87 13.99 3.45
N ILE A 108 1.61 13.56 3.43
CA ILE A 108 0.74 13.64 4.61
C ILE A 108 1.26 12.76 5.74
N GLY A 109 1.72 11.53 5.45
CA GLY A 109 2.29 10.63 6.46
C GLY A 109 3.53 11.22 7.14
N VAL A 110 4.43 11.85 6.38
CA VAL A 110 5.61 12.54 6.92
C VAL A 110 5.20 13.74 7.77
N ALA A 111 4.24 14.55 7.32
CA ALA A 111 3.72 15.70 8.06
C ALA A 111 3.06 15.29 9.40
N LEU A 112 2.49 14.07 9.48
CA LEU A 112 1.99 13.46 10.72
C LEU A 112 3.09 12.87 11.61
N GLY A 113 4.37 12.95 11.19
CA GLY A 113 5.52 12.44 11.94
C GLY A 113 5.76 10.94 11.79
N TYR A 114 5.18 10.27 10.80
CA TYR A 114 5.38 8.84 10.59
C TYR A 114 6.67 8.56 9.82
N LYS A 115 7.44 7.56 10.29
CA LYS A 115 8.59 7.03 9.56
C LYS A 115 8.09 6.01 8.54
N LEU A 116 8.08 6.40 7.27
CA LEU A 116 7.57 5.58 6.18
C LEU A 116 8.58 4.54 5.72
N GLY A 117 8.09 3.43 5.19
CA GLY A 117 8.89 2.38 4.56
C GLY A 117 8.61 2.31 3.06
N LEU A 118 9.37 1.46 2.36
CA LEU A 118 9.27 1.25 0.92
C LEU A 118 7.86 0.93 0.44
N VAL A 119 7.49 1.50 -0.69
CA VAL A 119 6.26 1.22 -1.42
C VAL A 119 6.64 0.63 -2.79
N TYR A 120 6.38 -0.64 -3.02
CA TYR A 120 6.84 -1.35 -4.24
C TYR A 120 8.33 -1.20 -4.52
N LYS A 121 9.17 -1.28 -3.49
CA LYS A 121 10.63 -1.05 -3.56
C LYS A 121 11.02 0.37 -3.99
N ILE A 122 10.10 1.31 -3.89
CA ILE A 122 10.32 2.75 -4.13
C ILE A 122 10.41 3.45 -2.78
N GLU A 123 11.42 4.27 -2.62
CA GLU A 123 11.56 5.11 -1.42
C GLU A 123 10.42 6.15 -1.38
N PRO A 124 9.82 6.40 -0.22
CA PRO A 124 8.76 7.39 -0.08
C PRO A 124 9.18 8.78 -0.58
N GLU A 125 10.42 9.18 -0.35
CA GLU A 125 11.00 10.45 -0.78
C GLU A 125 10.97 10.61 -2.30
N LEU A 126 11.22 9.52 -3.03
CA LEU A 126 11.17 9.52 -4.51
C LEU A 126 9.74 9.70 -5.02
N LEU A 127 8.76 9.06 -4.37
CA LEU A 127 7.34 9.23 -4.70
C LEU A 127 6.87 10.66 -4.43
N MET A 128 7.30 11.26 -3.32
CA MET A 128 6.97 12.64 -2.95
C MET A 128 7.60 13.65 -3.91
N ALA A 129 8.88 13.45 -4.31
CA ALA A 129 9.53 14.30 -5.30
C ALA A 129 8.83 14.23 -6.66
N ALA A 130 8.48 13.02 -7.11
CA ALA A 130 7.74 12.80 -8.36
C ALA A 130 6.36 13.49 -8.34
N GLU A 131 5.64 13.43 -7.21
CA GLU A 131 4.35 14.12 -7.02
C GLU A 131 4.50 15.63 -7.11
N GLN A 132 5.60 16.18 -6.58
CA GLN A 132 5.90 17.62 -6.60
C GLN A 132 6.43 18.14 -7.93
N GLY A 133 6.53 17.30 -8.96
CA GLY A 133 6.87 17.68 -10.32
C GLY A 133 8.33 17.42 -10.72
N ASP A 134 9.10 16.71 -9.90
CA ASP A 134 10.43 16.24 -10.30
C ASP A 134 10.29 15.16 -11.39
N GLY A 135 10.71 15.51 -12.62
CA GLY A 135 10.62 14.64 -13.79
C GLY A 135 11.53 13.42 -13.70
N ASP A 136 12.72 13.56 -13.13
CA ASP A 136 13.67 12.46 -12.98
C ASP A 136 13.18 11.48 -11.91
N ALA A 137 12.64 11.99 -10.82
CA ALA A 137 12.00 11.15 -9.79
C ALA A 137 10.79 10.39 -10.36
N MET A 138 9.97 11.05 -11.19
CA MET A 138 8.85 10.39 -11.86
C MET A 138 9.33 9.26 -12.77
N ALA A 139 10.35 9.49 -13.61
CA ALA A 139 10.91 8.47 -14.50
C ALA A 139 11.45 7.25 -13.72
N GLN A 140 12.15 7.48 -12.61
CA GLN A 140 12.64 6.41 -11.75
C GLN A 140 11.48 5.62 -11.09
N CYS A 141 10.41 6.28 -10.65
CA CYS A 141 9.22 5.63 -10.14
C CYS A 141 8.57 4.75 -11.20
N GLU A 142 8.42 5.27 -12.43
CA GLU A 142 7.85 4.54 -13.57
C GLU A 142 8.67 3.29 -13.90
N GLU A 143 9.99 3.40 -13.97
CA GLU A 143 10.89 2.26 -14.21
C GLU A 143 10.70 1.15 -13.17
N LYS A 144 10.72 1.52 -11.88
CA LYS A 144 10.53 0.56 -10.78
C LYS A 144 9.16 -0.11 -10.80
N LEU A 145 8.09 0.62 -11.16
CA LEU A 145 6.75 0.05 -11.28
C LEU A 145 6.64 -0.93 -12.45
N LEU A 146 7.21 -0.60 -13.61
CA LEU A 146 7.27 -1.49 -14.77
C LEU A 146 8.09 -2.76 -14.48
N ALA A 147 9.22 -2.63 -13.80
CA ALA A 147 10.03 -3.78 -13.38
C ALA A 147 9.27 -4.73 -12.43
N ASN A 148 8.38 -4.20 -11.60
CA ASN A 148 7.56 -5.01 -10.69
C ASN A 148 6.43 -5.79 -11.37
N MET A 149 6.11 -5.51 -12.64
CA MET A 149 5.03 -6.20 -13.37
C MET A 149 5.30 -7.69 -13.57
N THR A 150 6.57 -8.09 -13.67
CA THR A 150 6.98 -9.50 -13.87
C THR A 150 6.59 -10.43 -12.73
N PHE A 151 6.27 -9.88 -11.56
CA PHE A 151 5.94 -10.63 -10.34
C PHE A 151 4.42 -10.73 -10.08
N ARG A 152 3.57 -10.20 -10.96
CA ARG A 152 2.12 -10.14 -10.79
C ARG A 152 1.40 -10.77 -11.97
N ASN A 153 0.24 -11.37 -11.70
CA ASN A 153 -0.67 -11.81 -12.75
C ASN A 153 -1.43 -10.58 -13.31
N ASP A 154 -1.65 -10.54 -14.61
CA ASP A 154 -2.37 -9.45 -15.30
C ASP A 154 -3.82 -9.32 -14.83
N ASP A 155 -4.45 -10.43 -14.47
CA ASP A 155 -5.85 -10.45 -13.99
C ASP A 155 -6.01 -10.09 -12.52
N GLN A 156 -4.90 -9.98 -11.78
CA GLN A 156 -4.94 -9.66 -10.36
C GLN A 156 -5.41 -8.22 -10.14
N ARG A 157 -6.56 -8.08 -9.45
CA ARG A 157 -7.13 -6.78 -9.08
C ARG A 157 -7.00 -6.54 -7.58
N PRO A 158 -6.70 -5.30 -7.16
CA PRO A 158 -6.84 -4.88 -5.76
C PRO A 158 -8.28 -5.05 -5.26
N SER A 159 -8.45 -5.10 -3.93
CA SER A 159 -9.75 -5.35 -3.28
C SER A 159 -10.86 -4.42 -3.77
N MET A 160 -10.57 -3.12 -3.90
CA MET A 160 -11.55 -2.13 -4.35
C MET A 160 -11.99 -2.37 -5.81
N GLY A 161 -11.09 -2.81 -6.69
CA GLY A 161 -11.45 -3.21 -8.05
C GLY A 161 -12.34 -4.46 -8.07
N GLN A 162 -12.11 -5.41 -7.15
CA GLN A 162 -12.97 -6.57 -6.97
C GLN A 162 -14.35 -6.19 -6.44
N ASP A 163 -14.43 -5.24 -5.49
CA ASP A 163 -15.71 -4.76 -4.96
C ASP A 163 -16.54 -4.08 -6.03
N MET A 164 -15.94 -3.26 -6.88
CA MET A 164 -16.61 -2.64 -8.02
C MET A 164 -17.17 -3.69 -8.99
N GLN A 165 -16.43 -4.73 -9.31
CA GLN A 165 -16.91 -5.83 -10.16
C GLN A 165 -18.10 -6.60 -9.54
N LYS A 166 -18.11 -6.70 -8.21
CA LYS A 166 -19.18 -7.39 -7.45
C LYS A 166 -20.34 -6.47 -7.08
N GLY A 167 -20.33 -5.19 -7.54
CA GLY A 167 -21.35 -4.20 -7.19
C GLY A 167 -21.40 -3.87 -5.71
N ARG A 168 -20.27 -3.98 -5.00
CA ARG A 168 -20.19 -3.72 -3.56
C ARG A 168 -19.73 -2.29 -3.29
N ARG A 169 -20.13 -1.73 -2.15
CA ARG A 169 -19.58 -0.47 -1.65
C ARG A 169 -18.09 -0.61 -1.40
N THR A 170 -17.31 0.36 -1.88
CA THR A 170 -15.84 0.39 -1.70
C THR A 170 -15.44 1.06 -0.39
N GLU A 171 -14.18 0.87 -0.01
CA GLU A 171 -13.55 1.48 1.18
C GLU A 171 -12.89 2.84 0.88
N ILE A 172 -13.24 3.51 -0.23
CA ILE A 172 -12.56 4.73 -0.69
C ILE A 172 -12.54 5.81 0.39
N ASP A 173 -13.63 5.97 1.15
CA ASP A 173 -13.74 6.96 2.22
C ASP A 173 -12.74 6.73 3.35
N TYR A 174 -12.36 5.48 3.61
CA TYR A 174 -11.44 5.06 4.68
C TYR A 174 -9.99 4.92 4.21
N LEU A 175 -9.74 4.98 2.92
CA LEU A 175 -8.40 4.94 2.31
C LEU A 175 -8.00 6.33 1.83
N ASN A 176 -8.30 6.69 0.60
CA ASN A 176 -8.00 8.02 0.07
C ASN A 176 -8.73 9.13 0.84
N GLY A 177 -9.98 8.88 1.25
CA GLY A 177 -10.75 9.80 2.07
C GLY A 177 -10.09 10.13 3.41
N LEU A 178 -9.45 9.14 4.08
CA LEU A 178 -8.64 9.40 5.28
C LEU A 178 -7.45 10.31 4.98
N VAL A 179 -6.77 10.12 3.85
CA VAL A 179 -5.65 11.00 3.44
C VAL A 179 -6.16 12.42 3.21
N VAL A 180 -7.33 12.57 2.55
CA VAL A 180 -7.98 13.87 2.33
C VAL A 180 -8.35 14.56 3.65
N GLU A 181 -8.90 13.80 4.60
CA GLU A 181 -9.24 14.33 5.94
C GLU A 181 -7.99 14.86 6.64
N LYS A 182 -6.93 14.06 6.70
CA LYS A 182 -5.66 14.47 7.34
C LYS A 182 -4.97 15.63 6.64
N ALA A 183 -5.06 15.69 5.30
CA ALA A 183 -4.56 16.84 4.56
C ALA A 183 -5.29 18.14 4.89
N LYS A 184 -6.62 18.09 5.05
CA LYS A 184 -7.42 19.25 5.48
C LYS A 184 -7.02 19.71 6.88
N GLU A 185 -6.84 18.78 7.83
CA GLU A 185 -6.39 19.09 9.19
C GLU A 185 -5.01 19.79 9.21
N LEU A 186 -4.13 19.42 8.28
CA LEU A 186 -2.77 19.97 8.12
C LEU A 186 -2.71 21.21 7.24
N GLY A 187 -3.77 21.57 6.54
CA GLY A 187 -3.78 22.65 5.56
C GLY A 187 -2.91 22.38 4.32
N LEU A 188 -2.73 21.11 3.96
CA LEU A 188 -1.88 20.70 2.83
C LEU A 188 -2.72 20.33 1.61
N PRO A 189 -2.40 20.85 0.41
CA PRO A 189 -3.12 20.49 -0.81
C PRO A 189 -2.77 19.08 -1.28
N ILE A 190 -3.78 18.32 -1.70
CA ILE A 190 -3.64 16.98 -2.29
C ILE A 190 -4.63 16.81 -3.44
N PRO A 191 -4.36 17.37 -4.61
CA PRO A 191 -5.30 17.43 -5.73
C PRO A 191 -5.59 16.07 -6.39
N ALA A 192 -4.77 15.04 -6.18
CA ALA A 192 -4.95 13.73 -6.81
C ALA A 192 -5.79 12.76 -5.95
N ASN A 193 -5.68 12.81 -4.60
CA ASN A 193 -6.49 11.98 -3.69
C ASN A 193 -7.90 12.59 -3.49
#